data_0984641b43a32e89f758f2a8e9983d06
#
_entry.id   0984641b43a32e89f758f2a8e9983d06
#
_cell.length_a   1.000
_cell.length_b   1.000
_cell.length_c   1.000
_cell.angle_alpha   90.00
_cell.angle_beta   90.00
_cell.angle_gamma   90.00
#
_symmetry.space_group_name_H-M   'P 1'
#
loop_
_entity.id
_entity.type
_entity.pdbx_description
1 polymer ?
#
loop_
_entity_poly.entity_id
_entity_poly.type
_entity_poly.pdbx_seq_one_letter_code
_entity_poly.pdbx_strand_id
1 'polypeptide(L)'
;MKPGELTPEGGAPKGYGVRLDLMARDAAKRFAERASHALLPEPSSVTSDYWDYARFRFAQRIASSCISVFATQQMLTAVGLGASRTLPAAAAVNWVLKDGLGRLGKLSVAANFGRAFDSDVKRFRFTSSVIYDASSFVEIITPYFPKHFLPLATAANIGKSVGITTANVVRAPIQRTFILEENLAEVAAKTSAQQVVADNIGLALAVGAARTMSKVASVRPEIRRALPVIAFGPLAVLDLVCIWKELKAVQLRTINKERAEIIAEMFVKEREIPTRARVADAERLFIPARLDKSNLPLTVTSLGEVCSTPKSLVNALKGSRNARPYILAYEPGTSKQRVVLDINTRDAPKRVATNITAKTRIKRKHKFPWQRKKTGLKGRALLALSESASSRDVLQAIIQVAHLRALPYRPDLTAEQAYVWALQESESLAKRDIDVFTKKLADRGWNAGRVLLNSAERAPYSVDNVPALIAALEAAVKNT
;
A
#
# COMPACT_ATOMS: atom_id res chain seq x y z
N MET A 1 52.92 51.19 -57.04
CA MET A 1 51.68 50.45 -57.14
C MET A 1 51.35 49.86 -55.74
N LYS A 2 50.32 50.35 -55.07
CA LYS A 2 49.87 49.90 -53.77
C LYS A 2 48.91 48.70 -53.95
N PRO A 3 48.96 47.68 -53.14
CA PRO A 3 48.00 46.59 -53.22
C PRO A 3 46.67 47.05 -52.60
N GLY A 4 45.56 46.76 -53.30
CA GLY A 4 44.20 47.17 -52.91
C GLY A 4 43.66 46.34 -51.74
N GLU A 5 42.96 47.03 -50.84
CA GLU A 5 42.11 46.49 -49.77
C GLU A 5 40.91 45.72 -50.35
N LEU A 6 40.81 44.43 -50.05
CA LEU A 6 39.61 43.66 -50.26
C LEU A 6 38.81 43.70 -48.94
N THR A 7 37.76 44.53 -48.95
CA THR A 7 36.72 44.47 -47.91
C THR A 7 35.84 43.27 -48.16
N PRO A 8 35.55 42.42 -47.12
CA PRO A 8 34.57 41.36 -47.27
C PRO A 8 33.16 41.90 -46.95
N GLU A 9 32.50 42.47 -47.91
CA GLU A 9 31.06 42.70 -47.92
C GLU A 9 30.36 41.37 -48.34
N GLY A 10 29.99 40.55 -47.39
CA GLY A 10 29.23 39.36 -47.59
C GLY A 10 28.39 39.06 -46.35
N GLY A 11 27.51 40.01 -45.98
CA GLY A 11 26.51 39.78 -44.98
C GLY A 11 25.59 38.66 -45.45
N ALA A 12 25.53 37.55 -44.68
CA ALA A 12 24.61 36.44 -44.93
C ALA A 12 23.18 37.00 -45.12
N PRO A 13 22.45 36.56 -46.13
CA PRO A 13 21.11 37.08 -46.41
C PRO A 13 20.22 36.83 -45.20
N LYS A 14 19.54 37.88 -44.70
CA LYS A 14 18.67 37.88 -43.49
C LYS A 14 17.61 36.78 -43.48
N GLY A 15 17.38 36.07 -44.57
CA GLY A 15 16.46 34.92 -44.65
C GLY A 15 17.04 33.57 -44.20
N TYR A 16 18.40 33.44 -44.13
CA TYR A 16 19.01 32.13 -43.77
C TYR A 16 18.85 31.78 -42.29
N GLY A 17 18.94 32.76 -41.39
CA GLY A 17 18.77 32.55 -39.95
C GLY A 17 17.33 32.15 -39.60
N VAL A 18 16.34 32.78 -40.19
CA VAL A 18 14.91 32.43 -39.96
C VAL A 18 14.56 31.04 -40.50
N ARG A 19 15.16 30.63 -41.63
CA ARG A 19 14.92 29.32 -42.23
C ARG A 19 15.58 28.17 -41.41
N LEU A 20 16.76 28.40 -40.83
CA LEU A 20 17.42 27.47 -39.92
C LEU A 20 16.66 27.33 -38.59
N ASP A 21 16.12 28.41 -38.06
CA ASP A 21 15.29 28.40 -36.84
C ASP A 21 13.99 27.63 -37.05
N LEU A 22 13.31 27.81 -38.18
CA LEU A 22 12.10 27.07 -38.55
C LEU A 22 12.40 25.57 -38.73
N MET A 23 13.47 25.22 -39.43
CA MET A 23 13.90 23.81 -39.61
C MET A 23 14.29 23.16 -38.28
N ALA A 24 14.96 23.88 -37.38
CA ALA A 24 15.33 23.43 -36.06
C ALA A 24 14.08 23.20 -35.18
N ARG A 25 13.11 24.13 -35.24
CA ARG A 25 11.81 23.98 -34.53
C ARG A 25 11.00 22.80 -35.05
N ASP A 26 10.94 22.59 -36.36
CA ASP A 26 10.23 21.46 -36.95
C ASP A 26 10.93 20.13 -36.67
N ALA A 27 12.24 20.09 -36.64
CA ALA A 27 13.01 18.92 -36.23
C ALA A 27 12.81 18.62 -34.76
N ALA A 28 12.84 19.63 -33.89
CA ALA A 28 12.56 19.46 -32.45
C ALA A 28 11.13 19.01 -32.20
N LYS A 29 10.13 19.55 -32.95
CA LYS A 29 8.73 19.11 -32.85
C LYS A 29 8.57 17.65 -33.26
N ARG A 30 9.10 17.23 -34.40
CA ARG A 30 9.10 15.85 -34.86
C ARG A 30 9.82 14.91 -33.89
N PHE A 31 10.91 15.34 -33.28
CA PHE A 31 11.61 14.59 -32.26
C PHE A 31 10.75 14.43 -30.98
N ALA A 32 10.13 15.54 -30.54
CA ALA A 32 9.24 15.50 -29.38
C ALA A 32 8.00 14.60 -29.60
N GLU A 33 7.41 14.63 -30.78
CA GLU A 33 6.30 13.74 -31.17
C GLU A 33 6.74 12.26 -31.17
N ARG A 34 7.88 11.94 -31.78
CA ARG A 34 8.44 10.57 -31.75
C ARG A 34 8.79 10.12 -30.34
N ALA A 35 9.38 10.98 -29.54
CA ALA A 35 9.71 10.70 -28.14
C ALA A 35 8.44 10.48 -27.31
N SER A 36 7.39 11.28 -27.50
CA SER A 36 6.11 11.09 -26.81
C SER A 36 5.47 9.75 -27.19
N HIS A 37 5.44 9.38 -28.46
CA HIS A 37 4.93 8.08 -28.90
C HIS A 37 5.74 6.89 -28.34
N ALA A 38 7.06 7.04 -28.21
CA ALA A 38 7.91 6.00 -27.62
C ALA A 38 7.77 5.85 -26.11
N LEU A 39 7.48 6.94 -25.41
CA LEU A 39 7.48 6.98 -23.95
C LEU A 39 6.08 6.95 -23.32
N LEU A 40 5.06 7.46 -24.01
CA LEU A 40 3.72 7.60 -23.43
C LEU A 40 2.72 6.67 -24.11
N PRO A 41 1.83 5.99 -23.35
CA PRO A 41 0.72 5.25 -23.93
C PRO A 41 -0.28 6.20 -24.57
N GLU A 42 -1.11 5.66 -25.45
CA GLU A 42 -2.20 6.42 -26.03
C GLU A 42 -3.20 6.82 -24.93
N PRO A 43 -3.65 8.10 -24.89
CA PRO A 43 -4.56 8.56 -23.84
C PRO A 43 -5.88 7.81 -23.78
N SER A 44 -6.37 7.30 -24.90
CA SER A 44 -7.58 6.48 -25.00
C SER A 44 -7.43 5.09 -24.39
N SER A 45 -6.21 4.55 -24.33
CA SER A 45 -5.93 3.18 -23.89
C SER A 45 -5.67 3.05 -22.38
N VAL A 46 -5.57 4.17 -21.66
CA VAL A 46 -5.30 4.20 -20.23
C VAL A 46 -6.29 5.08 -19.46
N THR A 47 -6.46 4.76 -18.17
CA THR A 47 -7.30 5.56 -17.27
C THR A 47 -6.67 6.92 -16.95
N SER A 48 -7.48 7.92 -16.58
CA SER A 48 -7.02 9.29 -16.31
C SER A 48 -6.03 9.37 -15.13
N ASP A 49 -6.12 8.47 -14.17
CA ASP A 49 -5.23 8.38 -13.01
C ASP A 49 -3.81 7.88 -13.36
N TYR A 50 -3.61 7.29 -14.56
CA TYR A 50 -2.29 6.91 -15.05
C TYR A 50 -1.33 8.10 -15.13
N TRP A 51 -1.80 9.28 -15.55
CA TRP A 51 -0.94 10.44 -15.74
C TRP A 51 -0.37 10.97 -14.43
N ASP A 52 -1.19 11.00 -13.38
CA ASP A 52 -0.75 11.38 -12.03
C ASP A 52 0.23 10.35 -11.47
N TYR A 53 -0.04 9.06 -11.65
CA TYR A 53 0.87 7.99 -11.30
C TYR A 53 2.20 8.12 -12.04
N ALA A 54 2.19 8.30 -13.36
CA ALA A 54 3.39 8.32 -14.20
C ALA A 54 4.32 9.50 -13.84
N ARG A 55 3.76 10.72 -13.63
CA ARG A 55 4.57 11.90 -13.27
C ARG A 55 5.27 11.76 -11.93
N PHE A 56 4.56 11.27 -10.91
CA PHE A 56 5.15 11.06 -9.58
C PHE A 56 6.15 9.92 -9.59
N ARG A 57 5.86 8.84 -10.32
CA ARG A 57 6.80 7.74 -10.53
C ARG A 57 8.08 8.21 -11.23
N PHE A 58 7.96 9.03 -12.26
CA PHE A 58 9.12 9.58 -12.98
C PHE A 58 10.02 10.41 -12.05
N ALA A 59 9.42 11.32 -11.28
CA ALA A 59 10.16 12.12 -10.29
C ALA A 59 10.79 11.25 -9.18
N GLN A 60 10.06 10.25 -8.69
CA GLN A 60 10.56 9.26 -7.73
C GLN A 60 11.79 8.54 -8.27
N ARG A 61 11.75 8.09 -9.54
CA ARG A 61 12.87 7.38 -10.16
C ARG A 61 14.13 8.23 -10.27
N ILE A 62 13.99 9.51 -10.60
CA ILE A 62 15.12 10.46 -10.63
C ILE A 62 15.76 10.55 -9.24
N ALA A 63 14.97 10.77 -8.17
CA ALA A 63 15.48 10.86 -6.81
C ALA A 63 16.16 9.56 -6.37
N SER A 64 15.52 8.41 -6.60
CA SER A 64 16.05 7.08 -6.26
C SER A 64 17.35 6.76 -7.02
N SER A 65 17.45 7.16 -8.30
CA SER A 65 18.69 7.03 -9.08
C SER A 65 19.83 7.88 -8.51
N CYS A 66 19.56 9.14 -8.13
CA CYS A 66 20.55 9.97 -7.44
C CYS A 66 21.05 9.32 -6.14
N ILE A 67 20.12 8.83 -5.29
CA ILE A 67 20.45 8.12 -4.05
C ILE A 67 21.35 6.91 -4.34
N SER A 68 21.01 6.13 -5.34
CA SER A 68 21.77 4.93 -5.72
C SER A 68 23.21 5.26 -6.13
N VAL A 69 23.41 6.35 -6.88
CA VAL A 69 24.74 6.80 -7.30
C VAL A 69 25.58 7.23 -6.09
N PHE A 70 25.02 8.03 -5.17
CA PHE A 70 25.73 8.42 -3.96
C PHE A 70 26.05 7.23 -3.06
N ALA A 71 25.13 6.30 -2.90
CA ALA A 71 25.34 5.07 -2.13
C ALA A 71 26.47 4.23 -2.73
N THR A 72 26.46 4.03 -4.06
CA THR A 72 27.53 3.31 -4.76
C THR A 72 28.89 4.00 -4.63
N GLN A 73 28.93 5.33 -4.78
CA GLN A 73 30.15 6.12 -4.58
C GLN A 73 30.72 5.93 -3.17
N GLN A 74 29.91 5.94 -2.15
CA GLN A 74 30.33 5.74 -0.77
C GLN A 74 30.83 4.30 -0.53
N MET A 75 30.16 3.31 -1.11
CA MET A 75 30.60 1.92 -1.05
C MET A 75 32.00 1.73 -1.70
N LEU A 76 32.24 2.35 -2.86
CA LEU A 76 33.57 2.34 -3.51
C LEU A 76 34.63 3.03 -2.64
N THR A 77 34.26 4.11 -1.99
CA THR A 77 35.14 4.81 -1.02
C THR A 77 35.46 3.92 0.18
N ALA A 78 34.48 3.19 0.71
CA ALA A 78 34.66 2.29 1.85
C ALA A 78 35.58 1.11 1.54
N VAL A 79 35.62 0.67 0.29
CA VAL A 79 36.52 -0.39 -0.21
C VAL A 79 37.94 0.13 -0.47
N GLY A 80 38.17 1.45 -0.43
CA GLY A 80 39.49 2.06 -0.69
C GLY A 80 39.80 2.38 -2.15
N LEU A 81 38.82 2.27 -3.06
CA LEU A 81 38.99 2.59 -4.48
C LEU A 81 39.25 4.08 -4.78
N GLY A 82 39.37 4.90 -3.75
CA GLY A 82 39.80 6.31 -3.89
C GLY A 82 41.28 6.56 -3.67
N ALA A 83 41.99 5.58 -3.06
CA ALA A 83 43.39 5.72 -2.65
C ALA A 83 44.36 4.81 -3.42
N SER A 84 43.89 3.72 -4.02
CA SER A 84 44.72 2.79 -4.81
C SER A 84 44.02 2.46 -6.15
N ARG A 85 44.83 2.28 -7.20
CA ARG A 85 44.31 1.93 -8.53
C ARG A 85 43.91 0.47 -8.68
N THR A 86 44.14 -0.37 -7.69
CA THR A 86 43.85 -1.80 -7.68
C THR A 86 42.96 -2.18 -6.52
N LEU A 87 41.97 -3.01 -6.78
CA LEU A 87 41.09 -3.56 -5.75
C LEU A 87 41.86 -4.63 -4.94
N PRO A 88 42.06 -4.52 -3.62
CA PRO A 88 42.69 -5.59 -2.84
C PRO A 88 41.86 -6.87 -2.95
N ALA A 89 42.52 -8.04 -3.07
CA ALA A 89 41.84 -9.33 -3.23
C ALA A 89 40.80 -9.60 -2.15
N ALA A 90 41.13 -9.25 -0.90
CA ALA A 90 40.16 -9.34 0.22
C ALA A 90 38.88 -8.48 0.01
N ALA A 91 39.02 -7.30 -0.59
CA ALA A 91 37.87 -6.45 -0.88
C ALA A 91 37.01 -7.02 -2.01
N ALA A 92 37.63 -7.67 -3.02
CA ALA A 92 36.92 -8.37 -4.08
C ALA A 92 36.10 -9.55 -3.52
N VAL A 93 36.70 -10.37 -2.63
CA VAL A 93 35.99 -11.47 -1.95
C VAL A 93 34.81 -10.96 -1.15
N ASN A 94 35.00 -9.90 -0.36
CA ASN A 94 33.91 -9.27 0.42
C ASN A 94 32.79 -8.76 -0.48
N TRP A 95 33.10 -8.23 -1.66
CA TRP A 95 32.12 -7.77 -2.63
C TRP A 95 31.27 -8.93 -3.19
N VAL A 96 31.92 -10.04 -3.55
CA VAL A 96 31.23 -11.26 -4.05
C VAL A 96 30.36 -11.89 -2.95
N LEU A 97 30.86 -11.97 -1.71
CA LEU A 97 30.08 -12.46 -0.56
C LEU A 97 28.83 -11.60 -0.30
N LYS A 98 28.99 -10.30 -0.32
CA LYS A 98 27.87 -9.35 -0.20
C LYS A 98 26.79 -9.64 -1.25
N ASP A 99 27.17 -9.82 -2.49
CA ASP A 99 26.22 -10.08 -3.60
C ASP A 99 25.56 -11.46 -3.50
N GLY A 100 26.33 -12.48 -3.10
CA GLY A 100 25.81 -13.83 -2.84
C GLY A 100 24.73 -13.84 -1.75
N LEU A 101 25.01 -13.21 -0.61
CA LEU A 101 24.05 -13.09 0.51
C LEU A 101 22.82 -12.25 0.14
N GLY A 102 22.97 -11.22 -0.70
CA GLY A 102 21.84 -10.44 -1.22
C GLY A 102 20.85 -11.28 -2.04
N ARG A 103 21.34 -12.31 -2.76
CA ARG A 103 20.47 -13.24 -3.50
C ARG A 103 19.60 -14.11 -2.58
N LEU A 104 20.11 -14.47 -1.40
CA LEU A 104 19.31 -15.20 -0.40
C LEU A 104 18.14 -14.36 0.11
N GLY A 105 18.30 -13.03 0.25
CA GLY A 105 17.22 -12.12 0.59
C GLY A 105 16.06 -12.16 -0.41
N LYS A 106 16.35 -12.28 -1.72
CA LYS A 106 15.31 -12.42 -2.76
C LYS A 106 14.50 -13.72 -2.63
N LEU A 107 15.16 -14.84 -2.32
CA LEU A 107 14.50 -16.12 -2.09
C LEU A 107 13.58 -16.07 -0.90
N SER A 108 14.01 -15.45 0.19
CA SER A 108 13.22 -15.29 1.41
C SER A 108 11.93 -14.49 1.16
N VAL A 109 11.98 -13.43 0.36
CA VAL A 109 10.78 -12.65 -0.02
C VAL A 109 9.81 -13.48 -0.84
N ALA A 110 10.30 -14.20 -1.85
CA ALA A 110 9.47 -15.03 -2.71
C ALA A 110 8.75 -16.14 -1.91
N ALA A 111 9.46 -16.78 -0.99
CA ALA A 111 8.92 -17.88 -0.18
C ALA A 111 7.84 -17.42 0.81
N ASN A 112 8.03 -16.27 1.46
CA ASN A 112 7.21 -15.91 2.63
C ASN A 112 6.05 -14.95 2.31
N PHE A 113 6.14 -14.14 1.25
CA PHE A 113 5.21 -13.03 1.02
C PHE A 113 4.37 -13.11 -0.26
N GLY A 114 4.52 -14.17 -1.08
CA GLY A 114 3.90 -14.25 -2.40
C GLY A 114 2.39 -13.95 -2.43
N ARG A 115 1.62 -14.50 -1.46
CA ARG A 115 0.16 -14.29 -1.38
C ARG A 115 -0.22 -12.94 -0.77
N ALA A 116 0.62 -12.38 0.10
CA ALA A 116 0.36 -11.09 0.75
C ALA A 116 0.47 -9.92 -0.23
N PHE A 117 1.30 -10.05 -1.27
CA PHE A 117 1.47 -9.02 -2.29
C PHE A 117 0.17 -8.68 -3.03
N ASP A 118 -0.69 -9.68 -3.30
CA ASP A 118 -1.96 -9.46 -4.01
C ASP A 118 -2.98 -8.67 -3.18
N SER A 119 -2.97 -8.83 -1.86
CA SER A 119 -3.94 -8.16 -0.97
C SER A 119 -3.56 -6.70 -0.68
N ASP A 120 -2.27 -6.43 -0.45
CA ASP A 120 -1.79 -5.14 0.05
C ASP A 120 -0.75 -4.47 -0.87
N VAL A 121 -1.00 -4.51 -2.17
CA VAL A 121 -0.10 -4.04 -3.25
C VAL A 121 0.53 -2.67 -2.94
N LYS A 122 -0.27 -1.67 -2.54
CA LYS A 122 0.21 -0.31 -2.26
C LYS A 122 1.14 -0.25 -1.04
N ARG A 123 0.81 -0.98 0.03
CA ARG A 123 1.65 -1.03 1.24
C ARG A 123 2.99 -1.66 0.95
N PHE A 124 2.99 -2.79 0.24
CA PHE A 124 4.24 -3.44 -0.15
C PHE A 124 5.09 -2.55 -1.06
N ARG A 125 4.46 -1.82 -2.00
CA ARG A 125 5.18 -0.88 -2.85
C ARG A 125 5.80 0.26 -2.05
N PHE A 126 5.06 0.85 -1.10
CA PHE A 126 5.58 1.90 -0.22
C PHE A 126 6.73 1.39 0.66
N THR A 127 6.50 0.25 1.35
CA THR A 127 7.50 -0.37 2.22
C THR A 127 8.77 -0.75 1.46
N SER A 128 8.65 -1.19 0.20
CA SER A 128 9.82 -1.51 -0.64
C SER A 128 10.72 -0.29 -0.87
N SER A 129 10.16 0.90 -1.04
CA SER A 129 10.93 2.14 -1.16
C SER A 129 11.58 2.53 0.17
N VAL A 130 10.85 2.42 1.29
CA VAL A 130 11.43 2.70 2.63
C VAL A 130 12.62 1.77 2.92
N ILE A 131 12.49 0.46 2.62
CA ILE A 131 13.58 -0.51 2.81
C ILE A 131 14.75 -0.17 1.90
N TYR A 132 14.48 0.19 0.64
CA TYR A 132 15.52 0.55 -0.33
C TYR A 132 16.30 1.80 0.12
N ASP A 133 15.61 2.85 0.54
CA ASP A 133 16.22 4.09 1.01
C ASP A 133 17.01 3.88 2.31
N ALA A 134 16.44 3.15 3.28
CA ALA A 134 17.13 2.79 4.50
C ALA A 134 18.44 1.99 4.23
N SER A 135 18.35 1.04 3.28
CA SER A 135 19.51 0.26 2.86
C SER A 135 20.56 1.13 2.15
N SER A 136 20.12 2.07 1.32
CA SER A 136 21.02 3.05 0.67
C SER A 136 21.68 3.97 1.67
N PHE A 137 20.96 4.36 2.73
CA PHE A 137 21.55 5.12 3.84
C PHE A 137 22.64 4.33 4.56
N VAL A 138 22.42 3.04 4.84
CA VAL A 138 23.46 2.16 5.43
C VAL A 138 24.70 2.11 4.54
N GLU A 139 24.57 2.03 3.21
CA GLU A 139 25.70 2.11 2.30
C GLU A 139 26.43 3.46 2.38
N ILE A 140 25.68 4.56 2.48
CA ILE A 140 26.25 5.93 2.57
C ILE A 140 27.07 6.13 3.84
N ILE A 141 26.65 5.53 4.96
CA ILE A 141 27.37 5.65 6.24
C ILE A 141 28.46 4.60 6.43
N THR A 142 28.52 3.56 5.59
CA THR A 142 29.51 2.46 5.71
C THR A 142 30.97 2.95 5.80
N PRO A 143 31.44 3.99 5.05
CA PRO A 143 32.82 4.49 5.17
C PRO A 143 33.19 5.02 6.55
N TYR A 144 32.22 5.39 7.40
CA TYR A 144 32.49 5.84 8.78
C TYR A 144 32.80 4.68 9.73
N PHE A 145 32.50 3.43 9.33
CA PHE A 145 32.68 2.23 10.13
C PHE A 145 33.52 1.17 9.38
N PRO A 146 34.82 1.43 9.08
CA PRO A 146 35.63 0.54 8.23
C PRO A 146 35.74 -0.89 8.77
N LYS A 147 35.79 -1.04 10.11
CA LYS A 147 35.84 -2.37 10.77
C LYS A 147 34.57 -3.21 10.57
N HIS A 148 33.44 -2.56 10.29
CA HIS A 148 32.15 -3.21 10.09
C HIS A 148 31.69 -3.18 8.63
N PHE A 149 32.62 -3.00 7.69
CA PHE A 149 32.31 -2.92 6.26
C PHE A 149 31.47 -4.10 5.79
N LEU A 150 31.92 -5.33 6.03
CA LEU A 150 31.25 -6.53 5.51
C LEU A 150 29.81 -6.69 6.04
N PRO A 151 29.54 -6.65 7.36
CA PRO A 151 28.18 -6.76 7.87
C PRO A 151 27.27 -5.62 7.40
N LEU A 152 27.71 -4.39 7.36
CA LEU A 152 26.91 -3.24 6.90
C LEU A 152 26.61 -3.35 5.40
N ALA A 153 27.61 -3.61 4.59
CA ALA A 153 27.46 -3.78 3.15
C ALA A 153 26.53 -4.96 2.81
N THR A 154 26.64 -6.06 3.56
CA THR A 154 25.78 -7.24 3.38
C THR A 154 24.33 -6.93 3.76
N ALA A 155 24.09 -6.31 4.93
CA ALA A 155 22.77 -5.93 5.36
C ALA A 155 22.09 -4.96 4.39
N ALA A 156 22.83 -3.96 3.92
CA ALA A 156 22.34 -3.02 2.90
C ALA A 156 21.97 -3.72 1.58
N ASN A 157 22.82 -4.64 1.12
CA ASN A 157 22.56 -5.36 -0.14
C ASN A 157 21.37 -6.32 -0.04
N ILE A 158 21.19 -7.00 1.11
CA ILE A 158 20.00 -7.81 1.38
C ILE A 158 18.75 -6.91 1.35
N GLY A 159 18.75 -5.79 2.08
CA GLY A 159 17.63 -4.87 2.13
C GLY A 159 17.29 -4.28 0.75
N LYS A 160 18.27 -3.84 -0.04
CA LYS A 160 18.05 -3.40 -1.43
C LYS A 160 17.46 -4.50 -2.29
N SER A 161 17.98 -5.73 -2.18
CA SER A 161 17.49 -6.88 -2.93
C SER A 161 16.03 -7.20 -2.59
N VAL A 162 15.66 -7.17 -1.31
CA VAL A 162 14.28 -7.31 -0.83
C VAL A 162 13.40 -6.18 -1.39
N GLY A 163 13.83 -4.93 -1.27
CA GLY A 163 13.10 -3.77 -1.78
C GLY A 163 12.83 -3.85 -3.27
N ILE A 164 13.86 -4.11 -4.09
CA ILE A 164 13.73 -4.22 -5.55
C ILE A 164 12.82 -5.38 -5.95
N THR A 165 12.97 -6.56 -5.32
CA THR A 165 12.15 -7.73 -5.61
C THR A 165 10.68 -7.45 -5.29
N THR A 166 10.39 -6.89 -4.12
CA THR A 166 9.04 -6.51 -3.72
C THR A 166 8.42 -5.49 -4.69
N ALA A 167 9.17 -4.44 -5.05
CA ALA A 167 8.72 -3.44 -6.02
C ALA A 167 8.38 -4.03 -7.40
N ASN A 168 9.18 -5.01 -7.86
CA ASN A 168 8.94 -5.67 -9.15
C ASN A 168 7.70 -6.57 -9.13
N VAL A 169 7.48 -7.32 -8.05
CA VAL A 169 6.31 -8.21 -7.92
C VAL A 169 5.01 -7.40 -7.94
N VAL A 170 4.94 -6.27 -7.22
CA VAL A 170 3.72 -5.47 -7.13
C VAL A 170 3.49 -4.54 -8.34
N ARG A 171 4.43 -4.45 -9.26
CA ARG A 171 4.33 -3.60 -10.45
C ARG A 171 3.18 -4.02 -11.37
N ALA A 172 3.08 -5.29 -11.72
CA ALA A 172 2.06 -5.78 -12.64
C ALA A 172 0.63 -5.59 -12.13
N PRO A 173 0.27 -5.90 -10.87
CA PRO A 173 -1.03 -5.57 -10.30
C PRO A 173 -1.38 -4.08 -10.38
N ILE A 174 -0.41 -3.18 -10.15
CA ILE A 174 -0.62 -1.73 -10.26
C ILE A 174 -0.89 -1.35 -11.71
N GLN A 175 -0.06 -1.80 -12.66
CA GLN A 175 -0.21 -1.46 -14.07
C GLN A 175 -1.55 -1.93 -14.65
N ARG A 176 -2.05 -3.10 -14.24
CA ARG A 176 -3.35 -3.62 -14.66
C ARG A 176 -4.53 -2.70 -14.30
N THR A 177 -4.38 -1.81 -13.32
CA THR A 177 -5.47 -0.90 -12.93
C THR A 177 -5.68 0.23 -13.92
N PHE A 178 -4.66 0.56 -14.71
CA PHE A 178 -4.70 1.66 -15.67
C PHE A 178 -5.17 1.27 -17.06
N ILE A 179 -5.27 -0.03 -17.35
CA ILE A 179 -5.55 -0.54 -18.69
C ILE A 179 -7.03 -0.49 -18.98
N LEU A 180 -7.40 0.11 -20.11
CA LEU A 180 -8.76 0.12 -20.66
C LEU A 180 -8.93 -0.90 -21.80
N GLU A 181 -7.89 -1.15 -22.57
CA GLU A 181 -7.83 -2.10 -23.68
C GLU A 181 -6.74 -3.14 -23.36
N GLU A 182 -6.77 -4.35 -23.82
CA GLU A 182 -5.84 -5.44 -23.43
C GLU A 182 -4.35 -5.17 -23.82
N ASN A 183 -3.84 -3.97 -23.51
CA ASN A 183 -2.53 -3.42 -23.88
C ASN A 183 -1.48 -3.40 -22.74
N LEU A 184 -1.57 -4.36 -21.81
CA LEU A 184 -0.63 -4.44 -20.66
C LEU A 184 0.84 -4.43 -21.09
N ALA A 185 1.18 -5.16 -22.14
CA ALA A 185 2.55 -5.25 -22.63
C ALA A 185 3.09 -3.90 -23.12
N GLU A 186 2.25 -3.14 -23.83
CA GLU A 186 2.60 -1.80 -24.31
C GLU A 186 2.83 -0.82 -23.15
N VAL A 187 1.88 -0.76 -22.21
CA VAL A 187 1.99 0.11 -21.02
C VAL A 187 3.21 -0.26 -20.18
N ALA A 188 3.51 -1.56 -20.03
CA ALA A 188 4.70 -2.03 -19.32
C ALA A 188 6.00 -1.63 -20.04
N ALA A 189 6.05 -1.77 -21.38
CA ALA A 189 7.21 -1.39 -22.18
C ALA A 189 7.46 0.14 -22.09
N LYS A 190 6.43 0.97 -22.26
CA LYS A 190 6.53 2.43 -22.17
C LYS A 190 6.91 2.88 -20.76
N THR A 191 6.35 2.27 -19.72
CA THR A 191 6.76 2.52 -18.33
C THR A 191 8.23 2.17 -18.09
N SER A 192 8.72 1.10 -18.71
CA SER A 192 10.14 0.72 -18.61
C SER A 192 11.04 1.71 -19.35
N ALA A 193 10.63 2.20 -20.52
CA ALA A 193 11.33 3.25 -21.25
C ALA A 193 11.39 4.57 -20.45
N GLN A 194 10.27 4.98 -19.84
CA GLN A 194 10.24 6.14 -18.92
C GLN A 194 11.22 5.97 -17.76
N GLN A 195 11.31 4.77 -17.20
CA GLN A 195 12.23 4.46 -16.12
C GLN A 195 13.69 4.65 -16.56
N VAL A 196 14.07 4.15 -17.74
CA VAL A 196 15.44 4.33 -18.29
C VAL A 196 15.77 5.80 -18.44
N VAL A 197 14.86 6.60 -18.98
CA VAL A 197 15.06 8.05 -19.13
C VAL A 197 15.24 8.72 -17.77
N ALA A 198 14.36 8.42 -16.80
CA ALA A 198 14.44 8.99 -15.46
C ALA A 198 15.74 8.59 -14.74
N ASP A 199 16.17 7.33 -14.88
CA ASP A 199 17.42 6.84 -14.30
C ASP A 199 18.65 7.57 -14.89
N ASN A 200 18.68 7.82 -16.20
CA ASN A 200 19.75 8.57 -16.84
C ASN A 200 19.76 10.06 -16.42
N ILE A 201 18.60 10.68 -16.28
CA ILE A 201 18.49 12.05 -15.74
C ILE A 201 19.02 12.09 -14.31
N GLY A 202 18.62 11.14 -13.47
CA GLY A 202 19.10 11.02 -12.09
C GLY A 202 20.61 10.81 -12.00
N LEU A 203 21.18 9.97 -12.89
CA LEU A 203 22.62 9.78 -13.01
C LEU A 203 23.34 11.09 -13.37
N ALA A 204 22.84 11.81 -14.38
CA ALA A 204 23.42 13.08 -14.81
C ALA A 204 23.38 14.14 -13.68
N LEU A 205 22.25 14.24 -12.97
CA LEU A 205 22.10 15.13 -11.81
C LEU A 205 23.05 14.76 -10.67
N ALA A 206 23.17 13.44 -10.37
CA ALA A 206 24.08 12.96 -9.34
C ALA A 206 25.55 13.25 -9.67
N VAL A 207 25.96 13.07 -10.92
CA VAL A 207 27.33 13.44 -11.39
C VAL A 207 27.56 14.94 -11.28
N GLY A 208 26.59 15.76 -11.68
CA GLY A 208 26.66 17.23 -11.52
C GLY A 208 26.78 17.65 -10.05
N ALA A 209 25.94 17.05 -9.19
CA ALA A 209 25.99 17.27 -7.74
C ALA A 209 27.33 16.83 -7.12
N ALA A 210 27.83 15.64 -7.51
CA ALA A 210 29.13 15.15 -7.03
C ALA A 210 30.28 16.09 -7.40
N ARG A 211 30.30 16.67 -8.61
CA ARG A 211 31.28 17.69 -9.01
C ARG A 211 31.18 18.96 -8.16
N THR A 212 29.95 19.43 -7.88
CA THR A 212 29.72 20.61 -7.01
C THR A 212 30.18 20.31 -5.58
N MET A 213 29.83 19.14 -5.06
CA MET A 213 30.28 18.68 -3.74
C MET A 213 31.79 18.60 -3.64
N SER A 214 32.49 18.14 -4.69
CA SER A 214 33.94 18.10 -4.74
C SER A 214 34.57 19.52 -4.68
N LYS A 215 33.99 20.50 -5.37
CA LYS A 215 34.43 21.92 -5.27
C LYS A 215 34.20 22.47 -3.86
N VAL A 216 33.06 22.23 -3.25
CA VAL A 216 32.77 22.64 -1.86
C VAL A 216 33.75 21.97 -0.88
N ALA A 217 34.01 20.66 -1.06
CA ALA A 217 34.97 19.93 -0.22
C ALA A 217 36.42 20.39 -0.36
N SER A 218 36.81 20.99 -1.48
CA SER A 218 38.15 21.59 -1.65
C SER A 218 38.30 22.89 -0.85
N VAL A 219 37.20 23.65 -0.68
CA VAL A 219 37.18 24.89 0.09
C VAL A 219 36.99 24.65 1.59
N ARG A 220 36.20 23.61 1.96
CA ARG A 220 35.87 23.25 3.32
C ARG A 220 36.10 21.75 3.57
N PRO A 221 37.33 21.32 3.81
CA PRO A 221 37.67 19.90 3.95
C PRO A 221 36.96 19.20 5.10
N GLU A 222 36.60 19.93 6.16
CA GLU A 222 35.92 19.43 7.35
C GLU A 222 34.53 18.84 7.08
N ILE A 223 33.83 19.39 6.08
CA ILE A 223 32.48 18.88 5.74
C ILE A 223 32.47 17.81 4.64
N ARG A 224 33.64 17.50 4.06
CA ARG A 224 33.76 16.55 2.94
C ARG A 224 33.09 15.22 3.21
N ARG A 225 33.24 14.68 4.41
CA ARG A 225 32.66 13.41 4.81
C ARG A 225 31.13 13.50 4.98
N ALA A 226 30.62 14.63 5.48
CA ALA A 226 29.19 14.82 5.75
C ALA A 226 28.34 15.09 4.49
N LEU A 227 28.94 15.60 3.40
CA LEU A 227 28.22 16.01 2.20
C LEU A 227 27.30 14.92 1.62
N PRO A 228 27.70 13.63 1.48
CA PRO A 228 26.83 12.60 0.95
C PRO A 228 25.62 12.32 1.86
N VAL A 229 25.81 12.39 3.18
CA VAL A 229 24.71 12.22 4.17
C VAL A 229 23.76 13.41 4.10
N ILE A 230 24.28 14.63 3.97
CA ILE A 230 23.48 15.85 3.84
C ILE A 230 22.66 15.81 2.54
N ALA A 231 23.23 15.35 1.43
CA ALA A 231 22.55 15.24 0.16
C ALA A 231 21.47 14.14 0.14
N PHE A 232 21.71 13.05 0.89
CA PHE A 232 20.76 11.94 1.00
C PHE A 232 19.42 12.38 1.62
N GLY A 233 19.43 13.16 2.69
CA GLY A 233 18.23 13.53 3.43
C GLY A 233 17.10 14.12 2.54
N PRO A 234 17.36 15.22 1.83
CA PRO A 234 16.36 15.82 0.91
C PRO A 234 15.93 14.89 -0.21
N LEU A 235 16.84 14.09 -0.77
CA LEU A 235 16.53 13.13 -1.83
C LEU A 235 15.62 11.99 -1.33
N ALA A 236 15.88 11.45 -0.14
CA ALA A 236 15.05 10.43 0.46
C ALA A 236 13.64 10.96 0.80
N VAL A 237 13.55 12.20 1.30
CA VAL A 237 12.24 12.85 1.52
C VAL A 237 11.50 13.03 0.19
N LEU A 238 12.18 13.47 -0.86
CA LEU A 238 11.60 13.61 -2.19
C LEU A 238 11.11 12.25 -2.73
N ASP A 239 11.93 11.20 -2.61
CA ASP A 239 11.56 9.83 -3.03
C ASP A 239 10.30 9.36 -2.31
N LEU A 240 10.26 9.47 -0.97
CA LEU A 240 9.13 9.03 -0.15
C LEU A 240 7.85 9.85 -0.39
N VAL A 241 7.96 11.15 -0.63
CA VAL A 241 6.82 12.01 -0.99
C VAL A 241 6.30 11.65 -2.37
N CYS A 242 7.18 11.43 -3.33
CA CYS A 242 6.79 11.06 -4.69
C CYS A 242 6.10 9.68 -4.71
N ILE A 243 6.65 8.67 -4.03
CA ILE A 243 6.02 7.35 -3.94
C ILE A 243 4.67 7.40 -3.21
N TRP A 244 4.54 8.22 -2.18
CA TRP A 244 3.28 8.41 -1.49
C TRP A 244 2.21 8.99 -2.43
N LYS A 245 2.54 10.02 -3.21
CA LYS A 245 1.64 10.61 -4.21
C LYS A 245 1.36 9.66 -5.37
N GLU A 246 2.40 8.94 -5.88
CA GLU A 246 2.26 7.87 -6.88
C GLU A 246 1.17 6.88 -6.46
N LEU A 247 1.23 6.37 -5.22
CA LEU A 247 0.30 5.36 -4.74
C LEU A 247 -1.08 5.90 -4.40
N LYS A 248 -1.20 7.17 -4.03
CA LYS A 248 -2.49 7.83 -3.85
C LYS A 248 -3.23 8.02 -5.18
N ALA A 249 -2.52 8.22 -6.28
CA ALA A 249 -3.12 8.28 -7.61
C ALA A 249 -3.70 6.93 -8.07
N VAL A 250 -3.13 5.79 -7.62
CA VAL A 250 -3.60 4.45 -8.04
C VAL A 250 -4.98 4.12 -7.49
N GLN A 251 -5.95 3.89 -8.36
CA GLN A 251 -7.33 3.55 -8.02
C GLN A 251 -7.62 2.06 -8.26
N LEU A 252 -7.23 1.21 -7.31
CA LEU A 252 -7.42 -0.24 -7.41
C LEU A 252 -8.89 -0.63 -7.48
N ARG A 253 -9.24 -1.57 -8.39
CA ARG A 253 -10.60 -2.15 -8.53
C ARG A 253 -10.82 -3.33 -7.57
N THR A 254 -9.73 -3.91 -7.06
CA THR A 254 -9.78 -5.06 -6.16
C THR A 254 -10.16 -4.64 -4.75
N ILE A 255 -10.91 -5.49 -4.07
CA ILE A 255 -11.35 -5.27 -2.69
C ILE A 255 -10.47 -6.13 -1.77
N ASN A 256 -9.73 -5.49 -0.85
CA ASN A 256 -9.10 -6.14 0.28
C ASN A 256 -9.86 -5.77 1.56
N LYS A 257 -9.46 -6.32 2.71
CA LYS A 257 -10.10 -6.05 4.00
C LYS A 257 -10.23 -4.55 4.29
N GLU A 258 -9.15 -3.76 4.16
CA GLU A 258 -9.18 -2.32 4.47
C GLU A 258 -10.11 -1.55 3.53
N ARG A 259 -10.03 -1.80 2.22
CA ARG A 259 -10.94 -1.16 1.25
C ARG A 259 -12.39 -1.54 1.53
N ALA A 260 -12.65 -2.82 1.83
CA ALA A 260 -13.99 -3.27 2.21
C ALA A 260 -14.52 -2.55 3.47
N GLU A 261 -13.69 -2.38 4.50
CA GLU A 261 -14.06 -1.63 5.72
C GLU A 261 -14.34 -0.16 5.41
N ILE A 262 -13.50 0.51 4.62
CA ILE A 262 -13.70 1.91 4.21
C ILE A 262 -15.01 2.07 3.43
N ILE A 263 -15.26 1.18 2.46
CA ILE A 263 -16.46 1.21 1.61
C ILE A 263 -17.70 0.94 2.48
N ALA A 264 -17.67 -0.07 3.34
CA ALA A 264 -18.79 -0.42 4.22
C ALA A 264 -19.12 0.71 5.21
N GLU A 265 -18.11 1.36 5.82
CA GLU A 265 -18.32 2.51 6.70
C GLU A 265 -18.97 3.70 5.96
N MET A 266 -18.52 3.99 4.74
CA MET A 266 -19.11 5.07 3.94
C MET A 266 -20.53 4.71 3.51
N PHE A 267 -20.78 3.46 3.10
CA PHE A 267 -22.11 2.98 2.74
C PHE A 267 -23.10 3.07 3.91
N VAL A 268 -22.69 2.61 5.09
CA VAL A 268 -23.56 2.69 6.28
C VAL A 268 -23.92 4.14 6.63
N LYS A 269 -23.00 5.09 6.42
CA LYS A 269 -23.23 6.51 6.71
C LYS A 269 -24.03 7.25 5.64
N GLU A 270 -23.69 7.02 4.38
CA GLU A 270 -24.13 7.83 3.24
C GLU A 270 -25.15 7.09 2.36
N ARG A 271 -25.31 5.77 2.57
CA ARG A 271 -26.13 4.86 1.74
C ARG A 271 -25.68 4.80 0.28
N GLU A 272 -24.46 5.26 -0.01
CA GLU A 272 -23.84 5.25 -1.31
C GLU A 272 -22.47 4.58 -1.28
N ILE A 273 -22.10 3.91 -2.37
CA ILE A 273 -20.76 3.36 -2.55
C ILE A 273 -19.82 4.48 -2.99
N PRO A 274 -18.69 4.68 -2.28
CA PRO A 274 -17.71 5.69 -2.65
C PRO A 274 -17.03 5.38 -3.99
N THR A 275 -16.55 6.43 -4.66
CA THR A 275 -15.70 6.28 -5.84
C THR A 275 -14.35 5.67 -5.46
N ARG A 276 -13.68 5.03 -6.43
CA ARG A 276 -12.35 4.45 -6.24
C ARG A 276 -11.32 5.49 -5.79
N ALA A 277 -11.39 6.70 -6.32
CA ALA A 277 -10.53 7.82 -5.91
C ALA A 277 -10.71 8.14 -4.42
N ARG A 278 -11.96 8.25 -3.94
CA ARG A 278 -12.26 8.54 -2.53
C ARG A 278 -11.76 7.45 -1.59
N VAL A 279 -11.82 6.18 -2.02
CA VAL A 279 -11.25 5.06 -1.25
C VAL A 279 -9.73 5.11 -1.27
N ALA A 280 -9.10 5.38 -2.43
CA ALA A 280 -7.65 5.50 -2.55
C ALA A 280 -7.07 6.61 -1.65
N ASP A 281 -7.79 7.73 -1.50
CA ASP A 281 -7.41 8.80 -0.57
C ASP A 281 -7.52 8.38 0.89
N ALA A 282 -8.52 7.55 1.23
CA ALA A 282 -8.73 7.07 2.59
C ALA A 282 -7.78 5.92 2.98
N GLU A 283 -7.27 5.14 2.01
CA GLU A 283 -6.34 4.03 2.25
C GLU A 283 -5.06 4.50 2.96
N ARG A 284 -4.57 3.70 3.89
CA ARG A 284 -3.31 3.92 4.60
C ARG A 284 -2.19 3.17 3.92
N LEU A 285 -1.07 3.86 3.65
CA LEU A 285 0.09 3.29 2.97
C LEU A 285 1.14 2.73 3.94
N PHE A 286 1.07 3.08 5.23
CA PHE A 286 2.02 2.63 6.23
C PHE A 286 1.64 1.28 6.83
N ILE A 287 2.62 0.41 7.05
CA ILE A 287 2.51 -0.79 7.86
C ILE A 287 2.96 -0.44 9.29
N PRO A 288 2.28 -0.94 10.34
CA PRO A 288 1.18 -1.89 10.33
C PRO A 288 -0.20 -1.21 10.33
N ALA A 289 -1.18 -1.86 9.71
CA ALA A 289 -2.59 -1.45 9.77
C ALA A 289 -3.16 -1.42 11.22
N ARG A 290 -2.44 -2.03 12.18
CA ARG A 290 -2.78 -2.09 13.62
C ARG A 290 -2.83 -0.73 14.33
N LEU A 291 -2.33 0.33 13.72
CA LEU A 291 -2.52 1.70 14.21
C LEU A 291 -3.93 2.23 13.88
N ASP A 292 -4.89 1.32 13.72
CA ASP A 292 -6.27 1.73 13.48
C ASP A 292 -6.80 2.49 14.69
N LYS A 293 -7.09 3.77 14.46
CA LYS A 293 -7.73 4.67 15.42
C LYS A 293 -9.23 4.40 15.55
N SER A 294 -9.76 3.31 14.95
CA SER A 294 -11.15 2.95 15.15
C SER A 294 -11.37 2.50 16.59
N ASN A 295 -12.49 2.91 17.19
CA ASN A 295 -12.82 2.44 18.53
C ASN A 295 -13.10 0.93 18.58
N LEU A 296 -13.27 0.31 17.41
CA LEU A 296 -13.58 -1.11 17.24
C LEU A 296 -12.84 -1.64 15.99
N PRO A 297 -11.52 -1.88 16.05
CA PRO A 297 -10.77 -2.46 14.95
C PRO A 297 -11.24 -3.88 14.65
N LEU A 298 -11.35 -4.23 13.35
CA LEU A 298 -11.66 -5.59 12.91
C LEU A 298 -10.37 -6.41 12.78
N THR A 299 -10.33 -7.56 13.46
CA THR A 299 -9.27 -8.55 13.30
C THR A 299 -9.88 -9.83 12.74
N VAL A 300 -9.40 -10.28 11.58
CA VAL A 300 -9.73 -11.62 11.07
C VAL A 300 -8.72 -12.60 11.65
N THR A 301 -9.20 -13.69 12.27
CA THR A 301 -8.37 -14.57 13.08
C THR A 301 -8.94 -15.98 13.12
N SER A 302 -8.24 -16.91 13.81
CA SER A 302 -8.68 -18.29 13.96
C SER A 302 -9.94 -18.42 14.83
N LEU A 303 -10.68 -19.51 14.64
CA LEU A 303 -11.87 -19.82 15.43
C LEU A 303 -11.57 -19.90 16.94
N GLY A 304 -10.41 -20.47 17.32
CA GLY A 304 -9.98 -20.54 18.72
C GLY A 304 -9.73 -19.19 19.37
N GLU A 305 -9.32 -18.19 18.58
CA GLU A 305 -9.20 -16.81 19.09
C GLU A 305 -10.55 -16.09 19.18
N VAL A 306 -11.52 -16.44 18.33
CA VAL A 306 -12.88 -15.90 18.38
C VAL A 306 -13.68 -16.54 19.52
N CYS A 307 -13.65 -17.87 19.62
CA CYS A 307 -14.34 -18.66 20.61
C CYS A 307 -13.32 -19.24 21.62
N SER A 308 -13.02 -18.49 22.67
CA SER A 308 -11.98 -18.87 23.65
C SER A 308 -12.39 -19.99 24.60
N THR A 309 -13.67 -20.37 24.68
CA THR A 309 -14.21 -21.41 25.53
C THR A 309 -15.12 -22.35 24.74
N PRO A 310 -15.21 -23.66 25.12
CA PRO A 310 -16.16 -24.59 24.50
C PRO A 310 -17.60 -24.05 24.53
N LYS A 311 -18.01 -23.45 25.65
CA LYS A 311 -19.33 -22.83 25.79
C LYS A 311 -19.60 -21.73 24.79
N SER A 312 -18.61 -20.86 24.51
CA SER A 312 -18.74 -19.79 23.50
C SER A 312 -18.86 -20.35 22.08
N LEU A 313 -18.17 -21.46 21.80
CA LEU A 313 -18.26 -22.15 20.51
C LEU A 313 -19.63 -22.83 20.33
N VAL A 314 -20.12 -23.51 21.34
CA VAL A 314 -21.48 -24.10 21.35
C VAL A 314 -22.51 -23.00 21.07
N ASN A 315 -22.43 -21.87 21.76
CA ASN A 315 -23.34 -20.73 21.56
C ASN A 315 -23.29 -20.19 20.16
N ALA A 316 -22.09 -20.06 19.57
CA ALA A 316 -21.90 -19.56 18.21
C ALA A 316 -22.48 -20.49 17.13
N LEU A 317 -22.48 -21.80 17.37
CA LEU A 317 -22.95 -22.82 16.41
C LEU A 317 -24.40 -23.25 16.65
N LYS A 318 -24.97 -22.98 17.83
CA LYS A 318 -26.32 -23.40 18.24
C LYS A 318 -27.38 -22.84 17.26
N GLY A 319 -28.27 -23.72 16.82
CA GLY A 319 -29.34 -23.36 15.87
C GLY A 319 -28.95 -23.42 14.37
N SER A 320 -27.70 -23.78 14.05
CA SER A 320 -27.27 -24.00 12.69
C SER A 320 -27.13 -25.51 12.40
N ARG A 321 -27.74 -26.00 11.30
CA ARG A 321 -27.50 -27.36 10.82
C ARG A 321 -26.16 -27.50 10.12
N ASN A 322 -25.70 -26.45 9.47
CA ASN A 322 -24.42 -26.35 8.76
C ASN A 322 -23.51 -25.34 9.45
N ALA A 323 -22.21 -25.43 9.21
CA ALA A 323 -21.26 -24.43 9.66
C ALA A 323 -21.66 -23.03 9.15
N ARG A 324 -21.65 -22.04 10.03
CA ARG A 324 -21.88 -20.65 9.61
C ARG A 324 -20.74 -20.21 8.71
N PRO A 325 -21.00 -19.40 7.65
CA PRO A 325 -19.94 -18.90 6.79
C PRO A 325 -18.95 -18.02 7.55
N TYR A 326 -19.37 -17.38 8.63
CA TYR A 326 -18.49 -16.60 9.52
C TYR A 326 -19.05 -16.53 10.94
N ILE A 327 -18.15 -16.32 11.90
CA ILE A 327 -18.48 -16.06 13.31
C ILE A 327 -17.83 -14.73 13.69
N LEU A 328 -18.64 -13.80 14.19
CA LEU A 328 -18.21 -12.49 14.67
C LEU A 328 -18.35 -12.43 16.18
N ALA A 329 -17.24 -12.10 16.86
CA ALA A 329 -17.24 -11.82 18.29
C ALA A 329 -16.86 -10.36 18.56
N TYR A 330 -17.38 -9.84 19.66
CA TYR A 330 -16.99 -8.55 20.20
C TYR A 330 -16.20 -8.74 21.50
N GLU A 331 -15.00 -8.15 21.57
CA GLU A 331 -14.15 -8.16 22.77
C GLU A 331 -14.10 -6.74 23.34
N PRO A 332 -14.72 -6.48 24.50
CA PRO A 332 -14.70 -5.17 25.15
C PRO A 332 -13.29 -4.75 25.56
N GLY A 333 -12.95 -3.48 25.42
CA GLY A 333 -11.62 -2.97 25.73
C GLY A 333 -11.25 -2.96 27.22
N THR A 334 -12.22 -3.18 28.10
CA THR A 334 -12.06 -3.19 29.58
C THR A 334 -12.06 -4.60 30.16
N SER A 335 -12.43 -5.61 29.39
CA SER A 335 -12.53 -7.01 29.81
C SER A 335 -11.97 -7.92 28.73
N LYS A 336 -11.29 -9.01 29.14
CA LYS A 336 -10.89 -10.09 28.22
C LYS A 336 -12.05 -11.02 27.89
N GLN A 337 -13.24 -10.77 28.44
CA GLN A 337 -14.42 -11.57 28.19
C GLN A 337 -14.95 -11.27 26.78
N ARG A 338 -15.12 -12.32 25.99
CA ARG A 338 -15.61 -12.25 24.62
C ARG A 338 -17.09 -12.56 24.57
N VAL A 339 -17.83 -11.71 23.87
CA VAL A 339 -19.26 -11.91 23.62
C VAL A 339 -19.41 -12.41 22.19
N VAL A 340 -19.91 -13.63 22.06
CA VAL A 340 -20.24 -14.28 20.78
C VAL A 340 -21.75 -14.34 20.66
N LEU A 341 -22.29 -14.16 19.47
CA LEU A 341 -23.72 -14.17 19.24
C LEU A 341 -24.33 -15.54 19.59
N ASP A 342 -25.21 -15.59 20.61
CA ASP A 342 -26.08 -16.71 20.90
C ASP A 342 -27.49 -16.42 20.30
N ILE A 343 -27.95 -17.28 19.39
CA ILE A 343 -29.24 -17.12 18.70
C ILE A 343 -30.41 -17.45 19.60
N ASN A 344 -30.19 -18.25 20.66
CA ASN A 344 -31.24 -18.79 21.52
C ASN A 344 -31.43 -18.08 22.87
N THR A 345 -30.79 -16.95 23.11
CA THR A 345 -31.06 -16.21 24.34
C THR A 345 -32.48 -15.63 24.30
N ARG A 346 -33.39 -16.30 25.03
CA ARG A 346 -34.75 -15.81 25.27
C ARG A 346 -34.79 -14.46 26.00
N ASP A 347 -33.64 -14.00 26.47
CA ASP A 347 -33.45 -12.75 27.22
C ASP A 347 -33.01 -11.58 26.36
N ALA A 348 -33.02 -11.71 25.03
CA ALA A 348 -32.80 -10.53 24.14
C ALA A 348 -33.92 -9.53 24.39
N PRO A 349 -33.58 -8.24 24.64
CA PRO A 349 -34.62 -7.22 24.85
C PRO A 349 -35.53 -7.18 23.61
N LYS A 350 -36.86 -7.27 23.86
CA LYS A 350 -37.89 -7.23 22.81
C LYS A 350 -37.58 -6.06 21.86
N ARG A 351 -37.66 -6.28 20.56
CA ARG A 351 -37.48 -5.27 19.52
C ARG A 351 -38.38 -4.08 19.83
N VAL A 352 -37.79 -3.01 20.33
CA VAL A 352 -38.47 -1.71 20.35
C VAL A 352 -38.35 -1.17 18.93
N ALA A 353 -39.45 -1.24 18.19
CA ALA A 353 -39.56 -0.63 16.88
C ALA A 353 -39.42 0.90 17.04
N THR A 354 -38.20 1.37 17.01
CA THR A 354 -37.96 2.81 16.89
C THR A 354 -38.13 3.17 15.41
N ASN A 355 -39.30 3.76 15.09
CA ASN A 355 -39.51 4.50 13.86
C ASN A 355 -38.51 5.66 13.82
N ILE A 356 -37.29 5.40 13.29
CA ILE A 356 -36.36 6.46 12.95
C ILE A 356 -36.81 7.00 11.60
N THR A 357 -37.79 7.90 11.64
CA THR A 357 -38.09 8.78 10.51
C THR A 357 -36.88 9.68 10.28
N ALA A 358 -36.20 9.42 9.17
CA ALA A 358 -35.08 10.22 8.68
C ALA A 358 -35.59 11.62 8.28
N LYS A 359 -35.70 12.53 9.23
CA LYS A 359 -35.86 13.97 9.01
C LYS A 359 -34.93 14.75 9.92
N THR A 360 -33.64 14.73 9.61
CA THR A 360 -32.73 15.77 10.09
C THR A 360 -31.90 16.25 8.91
N ARG A 361 -32.37 17.32 8.32
CA ARG A 361 -31.73 18.08 7.24
C ARG A 361 -30.46 18.73 7.80
N ILE A 362 -29.32 18.07 7.68
CA ILE A 362 -28.02 18.59 8.13
C ILE A 362 -27.52 19.60 7.10
N LYS A 363 -27.46 20.86 7.52
CA LYS A 363 -26.79 21.94 6.77
C LYS A 363 -25.32 21.59 6.56
N ARG A 364 -24.93 21.44 5.28
CA ARG A 364 -23.54 21.24 4.85
C ARG A 364 -22.70 22.46 5.26
N LYS A 365 -21.77 22.29 6.19
CA LYS A 365 -20.54 23.08 6.28
C LYS A 365 -19.38 22.15 6.01
N HIS A 366 -18.66 22.40 4.92
CA HIS A 366 -17.42 21.72 4.56
C HIS A 366 -16.35 21.99 5.63
N LYS A 367 -16.22 21.08 6.59
CA LYS A 367 -14.99 20.86 7.38
C LYS A 367 -14.79 19.35 7.43
N PHE A 368 -13.56 18.92 7.16
CA PHE A 368 -13.14 17.50 7.17
C PHE A 368 -13.67 16.80 8.43
N PRO A 369 -14.50 15.75 8.31
CA PRO A 369 -15.24 15.20 9.43
C PRO A 369 -14.51 14.02 10.07
N TRP A 370 -13.30 14.22 10.55
CA TRP A 370 -12.61 13.21 11.36
C TRP A 370 -12.82 13.40 12.87
N GLN A 371 -13.72 14.28 13.28
CA GLN A 371 -14.18 14.30 14.67
C GLN A 371 -15.29 13.26 14.85
N ARG A 372 -14.88 12.04 15.22
CA ARG A 372 -15.76 10.95 15.62
C ARG A 372 -16.59 11.37 16.84
N LYS A 373 -17.93 11.35 16.71
CA LYS A 373 -18.79 11.19 17.88
C LYS A 373 -18.36 9.88 18.56
N LYS A 374 -18.08 9.92 19.87
CA LYS A 374 -17.74 8.75 20.66
C LYS A 374 -18.88 7.74 20.54
N THR A 375 -18.72 6.70 19.73
CA THR A 375 -19.60 5.54 19.75
C THR A 375 -19.36 4.83 21.08
N GLY A 376 -20.41 4.40 21.77
CA GLY A 376 -20.28 3.84 23.12
C GLY A 376 -19.49 2.54 23.23
N LEU A 377 -19.30 1.82 22.11
CA LEU A 377 -18.60 0.55 22.07
C LEU A 377 -17.08 0.76 21.89
N LYS A 378 -16.28 0.27 22.86
CA LYS A 378 -14.82 0.27 22.80
C LYS A 378 -14.34 -1.17 22.90
N GLY A 379 -13.41 -1.59 22.03
CA GLY A 379 -12.87 -2.93 22.05
C GLY A 379 -12.38 -3.37 20.67
N ARG A 380 -12.46 -4.67 20.40
CA ARG A 380 -12.09 -5.27 19.10
C ARG A 380 -13.24 -6.12 18.58
N ALA A 381 -13.43 -6.12 17.24
CA ALA A 381 -14.25 -7.08 16.54
C ALA A 381 -13.34 -8.21 16.04
N LEU A 382 -13.64 -9.45 16.39
CA LEU A 382 -12.91 -10.64 16.00
C LEU A 382 -13.78 -11.44 15.04
N LEU A 383 -13.23 -11.80 13.87
CA LEU A 383 -13.93 -12.49 12.80
C LEU A 383 -13.22 -13.79 12.46
N ALA A 384 -13.91 -14.92 12.56
CA ALA A 384 -13.47 -16.18 11.98
C ALA A 384 -14.30 -16.50 10.73
N LEU A 385 -13.64 -17.00 9.70
CA LEU A 385 -14.23 -17.34 8.40
C LEU A 385 -14.22 -18.86 8.24
N SER A 386 -15.31 -19.42 7.72
CA SER A 386 -15.36 -20.83 7.31
C SER A 386 -14.61 -21.02 5.98
N GLU A 387 -14.12 -22.24 5.71
CA GLU A 387 -13.58 -22.61 4.39
C GLU A 387 -14.61 -22.44 3.27
N SER A 388 -15.88 -22.65 3.57
CA SER A 388 -17.00 -22.48 2.63
C SER A 388 -17.44 -21.01 2.45
N ALA A 389 -16.85 -20.06 3.17
CA ALA A 389 -17.25 -18.66 3.10
C ALA A 389 -16.99 -18.06 1.71
N SER A 390 -18.02 -17.57 1.09
CA SER A 390 -17.95 -16.84 -0.18
C SER A 390 -17.48 -15.40 0.03
N SER A 391 -17.07 -14.73 -1.06
CA SER A 391 -16.76 -13.29 -0.99
C SER A 391 -17.94 -12.46 -0.50
N ARG A 392 -19.19 -12.87 -0.79
CA ARG A 392 -20.39 -12.22 -0.30
C ARG A 392 -20.50 -12.32 1.23
N ASP A 393 -20.17 -13.48 1.79
CA ASP A 393 -20.20 -13.69 3.25
C ASP A 393 -19.15 -12.85 3.97
N VAL A 394 -17.96 -12.74 3.39
CA VAL A 394 -16.90 -11.85 3.88
C VAL A 394 -17.35 -10.39 3.87
N LEU A 395 -17.98 -9.95 2.78
CA LEU A 395 -18.52 -8.59 2.68
C LEU A 395 -19.66 -8.36 3.69
N GLN A 396 -20.53 -9.36 3.88
CA GLN A 396 -21.61 -9.27 4.88
C GLN A 396 -21.05 -9.13 6.29
N ALA A 397 -20.00 -9.89 6.64
CA ALA A 397 -19.33 -9.75 7.93
C ALA A 397 -18.73 -8.35 8.14
N ILE A 398 -18.11 -7.79 7.10
CA ILE A 398 -17.51 -6.44 7.16
C ILE A 398 -18.59 -5.35 7.29
N ILE A 399 -19.72 -5.48 6.55
CA ILE A 399 -20.86 -4.58 6.70
C ILE A 399 -21.45 -4.68 8.11
N GLN A 400 -21.54 -5.90 8.67
CA GLN A 400 -21.99 -6.09 10.05
C GLN A 400 -21.11 -5.31 11.02
N VAL A 401 -19.79 -5.36 10.88
CA VAL A 401 -18.86 -4.56 11.70
C VAL A 401 -19.05 -3.06 11.48
N ALA A 402 -19.30 -2.63 10.26
CA ALA A 402 -19.58 -1.22 9.97
C ALA A 402 -20.87 -0.74 10.65
N HIS A 403 -21.94 -1.57 10.63
CA HIS A 403 -23.16 -1.28 11.39
C HIS A 403 -22.88 -1.30 12.90
N LEU A 404 -22.14 -2.27 13.42
CA LEU A 404 -21.77 -2.35 14.83
C LEU A 404 -21.06 -1.08 15.32
N ARG A 405 -20.17 -0.52 14.48
CA ARG A 405 -19.50 0.79 14.75
C ARG A 405 -20.45 1.98 14.72
N ALA A 406 -21.54 1.89 13.98
CA ALA A 406 -22.52 2.97 13.79
C ALA A 406 -23.67 2.95 14.79
N LEU A 407 -23.89 1.85 15.49
CA LEU A 407 -24.97 1.72 16.46
C LEU A 407 -24.84 2.74 17.61
N PRO A 408 -25.96 3.29 18.09
CA PRO A 408 -25.96 4.22 19.21
C PRO A 408 -25.65 3.47 20.53
N TYR A 409 -25.10 4.20 21.48
CA TYR A 409 -24.99 3.71 22.85
C TYR A 409 -26.37 3.55 23.49
N ARG A 410 -26.58 2.47 24.22
CA ARG A 410 -27.85 2.11 24.92
C ARG A 410 -27.59 2.11 26.43
N PRO A 411 -27.83 3.23 27.11
CA PRO A 411 -27.62 3.34 28.57
C PRO A 411 -28.67 2.60 29.39
N ASP A 412 -29.77 2.20 28.78
CA ASP A 412 -30.87 1.43 29.34
C ASP A 412 -30.59 -0.07 29.49
N LEU A 413 -29.50 -0.56 28.91
CA LEU A 413 -29.08 -1.95 28.95
C LEU A 413 -27.85 -2.15 29.83
N THR A 414 -27.75 -3.32 30.48
CA THR A 414 -26.46 -3.73 31.06
C THR A 414 -25.40 -3.88 29.98
N ALA A 415 -24.11 -3.83 30.34
CA ALA A 415 -23.02 -3.95 29.36
C ALA A 415 -23.14 -5.22 28.51
N GLU A 416 -23.44 -6.36 29.12
CA GLU A 416 -23.60 -7.64 28.42
C GLU A 416 -24.82 -7.62 27.49
N GLN A 417 -25.97 -7.16 27.96
CA GLN A 417 -27.16 -7.00 27.13
C GLN A 417 -26.93 -6.04 25.95
N ALA A 418 -26.22 -4.94 26.18
CA ALA A 418 -25.89 -4.00 25.13
C ALA A 418 -25.00 -4.61 24.03
N TYR A 419 -24.06 -5.46 24.40
CA TYR A 419 -23.19 -6.16 23.46
C TYR A 419 -23.94 -7.22 22.63
N VAL A 420 -24.78 -8.04 23.29
CA VAL A 420 -25.63 -9.04 22.60
C VAL A 420 -26.59 -8.32 21.64
N TRP A 421 -27.27 -7.30 22.11
CA TRP A 421 -28.15 -6.47 21.27
C TRP A 421 -27.41 -5.90 20.07
N ALA A 422 -26.23 -5.33 20.27
CA ALA A 422 -25.46 -4.70 19.20
C ALA A 422 -25.05 -5.70 18.12
N LEU A 423 -24.63 -6.92 18.52
CA LEU A 423 -24.31 -7.98 17.57
C LEU A 423 -25.53 -8.46 16.78
N GLN A 424 -26.69 -8.65 17.44
CA GLN A 424 -27.93 -9.08 16.80
C GLN A 424 -28.46 -8.02 15.84
N GLU A 425 -28.51 -6.76 16.28
CA GLU A 425 -29.00 -5.65 15.46
C GLU A 425 -28.08 -5.43 14.24
N SER A 426 -26.76 -5.45 14.44
CA SER A 426 -25.81 -5.29 13.33
C SER A 426 -25.90 -6.45 12.31
N GLU A 427 -26.15 -7.70 12.77
CA GLU A 427 -26.37 -8.84 11.89
C GLU A 427 -27.64 -8.68 11.06
N SER A 428 -28.75 -8.27 11.69
CA SER A 428 -30.01 -8.00 11.01
C SER A 428 -29.88 -6.93 9.94
N LEU A 429 -29.20 -5.84 10.27
CA LEU A 429 -28.92 -4.73 9.34
C LEU A 429 -28.03 -5.18 8.19
N ALA A 430 -26.99 -5.97 8.45
CA ALA A 430 -26.10 -6.49 7.42
C ALA A 430 -26.83 -7.42 6.44
N LYS A 431 -27.68 -8.34 6.95
CA LYS A 431 -28.49 -9.22 6.13
C LYS A 431 -29.46 -8.46 5.22
N ARG A 432 -30.02 -7.37 5.72
CA ARG A 432 -30.91 -6.51 4.93
C ARG A 432 -30.16 -5.76 3.82
N ASP A 433 -28.95 -5.29 4.12
CA ASP A 433 -28.22 -4.35 3.27
C ASP A 433 -27.28 -5.03 2.26
N ILE A 434 -26.95 -6.33 2.42
CA ILE A 434 -25.91 -7.02 1.62
C ILE A 434 -26.21 -7.04 0.13
N ASP A 435 -27.46 -7.29 -0.28
CA ASP A 435 -27.83 -7.38 -1.70
C ASP A 435 -27.75 -6.02 -2.40
N VAL A 436 -28.23 -4.98 -1.73
CA VAL A 436 -28.13 -3.60 -2.22
C VAL A 436 -26.67 -3.16 -2.29
N PHE A 437 -25.88 -3.53 -1.29
CA PHE A 437 -24.46 -3.20 -1.21
C PHE A 437 -23.67 -3.85 -2.36
N THR A 438 -23.81 -5.16 -2.56
CA THR A 438 -23.09 -5.89 -3.61
C THR A 438 -23.47 -5.43 -4.99
N LYS A 439 -24.76 -5.16 -5.26
CA LYS A 439 -25.22 -4.59 -6.52
C LYS A 439 -24.57 -3.22 -6.77
N LYS A 440 -24.67 -2.30 -5.81
CA LYS A 440 -24.07 -0.96 -5.93
C LYS A 440 -22.55 -1.00 -6.08
N LEU A 441 -21.85 -1.99 -5.48
CA LEU A 441 -20.41 -2.21 -5.69
C LEU A 441 -20.10 -2.51 -7.15
N ALA A 442 -20.84 -3.46 -7.74
CA ALA A 442 -20.67 -3.83 -9.15
C ALA A 442 -20.96 -2.64 -10.08
N ASP A 443 -22.05 -1.90 -9.84
CA ASP A 443 -22.44 -0.71 -10.61
C ASP A 443 -21.36 0.40 -10.57
N ARG A 444 -20.58 0.48 -9.49
CA ARG A 444 -19.45 1.42 -9.33
C ARG A 444 -18.12 0.86 -9.85
N GLY A 445 -18.13 -0.33 -10.48
CA GLY A 445 -16.95 -0.95 -11.09
C GLY A 445 -15.95 -1.55 -10.08
N TRP A 446 -16.42 -1.91 -8.87
CA TRP A 446 -15.63 -2.69 -7.91
C TRP A 446 -15.71 -4.18 -8.23
N ASN A 447 -14.61 -4.90 -8.04
CA ASN A 447 -14.60 -6.35 -8.18
C ASN A 447 -15.14 -7.03 -6.90
N ALA A 448 -16.47 -7.10 -6.79
CA ALA A 448 -17.16 -7.71 -5.65
C ALA A 448 -17.06 -9.24 -5.62
N GLY A 449 -16.72 -9.89 -6.75
CA GLY A 449 -16.63 -11.35 -6.84
C GLY A 449 -15.47 -11.96 -6.08
N ARG A 450 -14.45 -11.18 -5.69
CA ARG A 450 -13.28 -11.66 -4.97
C ARG A 450 -12.79 -10.65 -3.95
N VAL A 451 -12.90 -10.99 -2.67
CA VAL A 451 -12.27 -10.25 -1.57
C VAL A 451 -10.89 -10.85 -1.30
N LEU A 452 -9.86 -10.01 -1.39
CA LEU A 452 -8.47 -10.41 -1.17
C LEU A 452 -8.14 -10.31 0.32
N LEU A 453 -7.87 -11.45 0.93
CA LEU A 453 -7.41 -11.58 2.31
C LEU A 453 -5.92 -11.98 2.30
N ASN A 454 -5.14 -11.44 3.24
CA ASN A 454 -3.74 -11.83 3.41
C ASN A 454 -3.61 -13.21 4.11
N SER A 455 -2.39 -13.73 4.21
CA SER A 455 -2.15 -15.06 4.79
C SER A 455 -2.57 -15.16 6.26
N ALA A 456 -2.41 -14.08 7.03
CA ALA A 456 -2.80 -14.04 8.44
C ALA A 456 -4.32 -13.94 8.63
N GLU A 457 -5.03 -13.43 7.62
CA GLU A 457 -6.49 -13.32 7.57
C GLU A 457 -7.15 -14.59 7.01
N ARG A 458 -6.37 -15.57 6.57
CA ARG A 458 -6.81 -16.86 6.05
C ARG A 458 -6.50 -17.97 7.07
N ALA A 459 -7.19 -17.95 8.19
CA ALA A 459 -7.24 -19.07 9.13
C ALA A 459 -8.67 -19.64 9.13
N PRO A 460 -9.11 -20.26 7.99
CA PRO A 460 -10.47 -20.76 7.89
C PRO A 460 -10.67 -21.92 8.84
N TYR A 461 -11.90 -22.06 9.30
CA TYR A 461 -12.32 -23.24 10.04
C TYR A 461 -13.23 -24.12 9.17
N SER A 462 -13.11 -25.44 9.34
CA SER A 462 -14.02 -26.43 8.78
C SER A 462 -14.74 -27.16 9.92
N VAL A 463 -16.03 -27.38 9.77
CA VAL A 463 -16.85 -28.19 10.68
C VAL A 463 -17.75 -29.05 9.83
N ASP A 464 -17.41 -30.31 9.73
CA ASP A 464 -18.13 -31.26 8.85
C ASP A 464 -19.50 -31.64 9.43
N ASN A 465 -19.64 -31.74 10.76
CA ASN A 465 -20.87 -32.08 11.43
C ASN A 465 -21.09 -31.21 12.67
N VAL A 466 -21.82 -30.12 12.49
CA VAL A 466 -22.12 -29.16 13.55
C VAL A 466 -22.91 -29.79 14.70
N PRO A 467 -23.98 -30.62 14.48
CA PRO A 467 -24.69 -31.27 15.57
C PRO A 467 -23.83 -32.20 16.41
N ALA A 468 -22.97 -33.02 15.79
CA ALA A 468 -22.07 -33.92 16.50
C ALA A 468 -21.02 -33.14 17.33
N LEU A 469 -20.47 -32.07 16.76
CA LEU A 469 -19.53 -31.19 17.47
C LEU A 469 -20.19 -30.52 18.70
N ILE A 470 -21.40 -30.00 18.54
CA ILE A 470 -22.16 -29.41 19.67
C ILE A 470 -22.38 -30.45 20.78
N ALA A 471 -22.84 -31.66 20.44
CA ALA A 471 -23.05 -32.73 21.44
C ALA A 471 -21.76 -33.09 22.18
N ALA A 472 -20.64 -33.20 21.46
CA ALA A 472 -19.34 -33.49 22.07
C ALA A 472 -18.86 -32.35 22.99
N LEU A 473 -19.04 -31.10 22.59
CA LEU A 473 -18.68 -29.95 23.41
C LEU A 473 -19.58 -29.77 24.63
N GLU A 474 -20.89 -30.04 24.52
CA GLU A 474 -21.82 -29.99 25.66
C GLU A 474 -21.51 -31.10 26.68
N ALA A 475 -21.11 -32.28 26.21
CA ALA A 475 -20.65 -33.35 27.08
C ALA A 475 -19.34 -32.97 27.83
N ALA A 476 -18.38 -32.35 27.11
CA ALA A 476 -17.14 -31.85 27.70
C ALA A 476 -17.37 -30.75 28.74
N VAL A 477 -18.31 -29.84 28.50
CA VAL A 477 -18.67 -28.75 29.44
C VAL A 477 -19.38 -29.28 30.72
N LYS A 478 -20.09 -30.42 30.63
CA LYS A 478 -20.73 -31.03 31.80
C LYS A 478 -19.73 -31.76 32.71
N ASN A 479 -18.58 -32.17 32.15
CA ASN A 479 -17.55 -32.94 32.87
C ASN A 479 -16.44 -32.05 33.45
N THR A 480 -16.50 -30.72 33.21
CA THR A 480 -15.64 -29.68 33.81
C THR A 480 -16.42 -28.84 34.80
#